data_df4aa278cd91c62e27b8ee48efea95bc
#
_entry.id   df4aa278cd91c62e27b8ee48efea95bc
#
_cell.length_a   1.000
_cell.length_b   1.000
_cell.length_c   1.000
_cell.angle_alpha   90.00
_cell.angle_beta   90.00
_cell.angle_gamma   90.00
#
_symmetry.space_group_name_H-M   'P 1'
#
loop_
_entity.id
_entity.type
_entity.pdbx_description
1 polymer ?
#
loop_
_entity_poly.entity_id
_entity_poly.type
_entity_poly.pdbx_seq_one_letter_code
_entity_poly.pdbx_strand_id
1 'polypeptide(L)'
;MKFYNFNKESGKQITKFNSDFIMTRIIQTNKNASIGCIHLGENGLIGFHKAVGPQLLLILNGEGLVSINQEEYYKVQPGDAVFWEKNEWHETKSENGLTAIVIESEELNPSAFMPSKT
;
A
#
# COMPACT_ATOMS: atom_id res chain seq x y z
N MET A 1 -11.57 -3.48 1.26
CA MET A 1 -10.42 -2.57 1.33
C MET A 1 -10.02 -2.38 2.79
N LYS A 2 -8.76 -2.56 3.09
CA LYS A 2 -8.23 -2.42 4.45
C LYS A 2 -7.02 -1.51 4.44
N PHE A 3 -6.83 -0.77 5.52
CA PHE A 3 -5.72 0.17 5.65
C PHE A 3 -4.78 -0.27 6.76
N TYR A 4 -3.49 -0.16 6.47
CA TYR A 4 -2.40 -0.47 7.40
C TYR A 4 -1.40 0.66 7.39
N ASN A 5 -0.44 0.57 8.27
CA ASN A 5 0.57 1.61 8.44
C ASN A 5 1.96 0.99 8.45
N PHE A 6 2.87 1.51 7.63
CA PHE A 6 4.27 1.09 7.63
C PHE A 6 5.22 2.26 7.94
N ASN A 7 4.70 3.27 8.60
CA ASN A 7 5.53 4.41 8.95
C ASN A 7 6.59 4.05 10.01
N LYS A 8 7.51 4.96 10.22
CA LYS A 8 8.63 4.79 11.14
C LYS A 8 8.17 4.39 12.55
N GLU A 9 7.09 4.99 13.02
CA GLU A 9 6.54 4.74 14.36
C GLU A 9 6.03 3.32 14.54
N SER A 10 5.72 2.63 13.44
CA SER A 10 5.26 1.24 13.47
C SER A 10 6.41 0.24 13.43
N GLY A 11 7.64 0.72 13.34
CA GLY A 11 8.82 -0.12 13.19
C GLY A 11 9.53 -0.43 14.48
N LYS A 12 10.60 -1.20 14.36
CA LYS A 12 11.46 -1.58 15.47
C LYS A 12 12.88 -1.13 15.25
N GLN A 13 13.53 -0.70 16.31
CA GLN A 13 14.95 -0.34 16.28
C GLN A 13 15.79 -1.60 16.06
N ILE A 14 16.68 -1.57 15.08
CA ILE A 14 17.61 -2.65 14.76
C ILE A 14 19.03 -2.21 15.08
N THR A 15 19.70 -3.02 15.88
CA THR A 15 21.08 -2.73 16.31
C THR A 15 22.07 -3.83 15.93
N LYS A 16 21.61 -4.91 15.32
CA LYS A 16 22.47 -5.99 14.87
C LYS A 16 23.54 -5.48 13.93
N PHE A 17 24.71 -6.10 13.96
CA PHE A 17 25.86 -5.75 13.10
C PHE A 17 26.33 -4.31 13.30
N ASN A 18 26.22 -3.78 14.51
CA ASN A 18 26.55 -2.38 14.82
C ASN A 18 25.70 -1.39 14.02
N SER A 19 24.48 -1.78 13.71
CA SER A 19 23.57 -0.95 12.92
C SER A 19 22.72 -0.05 13.82
N ASP A 20 22.17 0.97 13.21
CA ASP A 20 21.24 1.88 13.87
C ASP A 20 20.18 2.31 12.85
N PHE A 21 19.08 1.57 12.82
CA PHE A 21 17.96 1.89 11.92
C PHE A 21 16.66 1.31 12.44
N ILE A 22 15.56 1.80 11.88
CA ILE A 22 14.22 1.31 12.18
C ILE A 22 13.73 0.48 11.00
N MET A 23 13.27 -0.73 11.29
CA MET A 23 12.69 -1.62 10.29
C MET A 23 11.19 -1.73 10.50
N THR A 24 10.41 -1.43 9.46
CA THR A 24 9.00 -1.73 9.42
C THR A 24 8.80 -2.88 8.43
N ARG A 25 8.39 -4.03 8.94
CA ARG A 25 8.12 -5.18 8.07
C ARG A 25 6.75 -5.03 7.45
N ILE A 26 6.60 -5.43 6.21
CA ILE A 26 5.39 -5.20 5.43
C ILE A 26 4.66 -6.50 5.13
N ILE A 27 5.32 -7.42 4.43
CA ILE A 27 4.77 -8.74 4.12
C ILE A 27 5.88 -9.77 4.01
N GLN A 28 5.48 -11.02 4.03
CA GLN A 28 6.33 -12.14 3.67
C GLN A 28 5.43 -13.16 2.98
N THR A 29 5.82 -13.63 1.81
CA THR A 29 5.03 -14.60 1.06
C THR A 29 5.92 -15.68 0.49
N ASN A 30 5.37 -16.90 0.38
CA ASN A 30 6.04 -18.04 -0.26
C ASN A 30 5.59 -18.19 -1.73
N LYS A 31 4.69 -17.33 -2.16
CA LYS A 31 4.16 -17.37 -3.53
C LYS A 31 4.86 -16.33 -4.38
N ASN A 32 4.81 -16.51 -5.68
CA ASN A 32 5.35 -15.52 -6.61
C ASN A 32 4.69 -14.17 -6.36
N ALA A 33 5.49 -13.13 -6.44
CA ALA A 33 5.00 -11.77 -6.28
C ALA A 33 5.45 -10.91 -7.45
N SER A 34 4.56 -10.03 -7.88
CA SER A 34 4.86 -8.97 -8.83
C SER A 34 4.96 -7.67 -8.05
N ILE A 35 6.06 -6.94 -8.22
CA ILE A 35 6.31 -5.70 -7.50
C ILE A 35 6.62 -4.62 -8.51
N GLY A 36 5.89 -3.51 -8.45
CA GLY A 36 6.10 -2.40 -9.35
C GLY A 36 6.05 -1.07 -8.61
N CYS A 37 6.60 -0.06 -9.22
CA CYS A 37 6.52 1.31 -8.71
C CYS A 37 5.59 2.11 -9.60
N ILE A 38 4.59 2.73 -8.99
CA ILE A 38 3.57 3.51 -9.69
C ILE A 38 3.88 4.98 -9.50
N HIS A 39 3.83 5.73 -10.59
CA HIS A 39 4.01 7.17 -10.57
C HIS A 39 2.78 7.84 -11.17
N LEU A 40 1.96 8.46 -10.33
CA LEU A 40 0.86 9.30 -10.80
C LEU A 40 1.35 10.73 -10.87
N GLY A 41 1.13 11.36 -12.00
CA GLY A 41 1.38 12.78 -12.14
C GLY A 41 0.21 13.62 -11.64
N GLU A 42 0.22 14.90 -11.95
CA GLU A 42 -0.88 15.80 -11.62
C GLU A 42 -2.17 15.28 -12.28
N ASN A 43 -3.24 15.20 -11.50
CA ASN A 43 -4.53 14.64 -11.92
C ASN A 43 -4.41 13.20 -12.43
N GLY A 44 -3.46 12.44 -11.88
CA GLY A 44 -3.23 11.05 -12.26
C GLY A 44 -4.31 10.12 -11.76
N LEU A 45 -4.50 9.03 -12.50
CA LEU A 45 -5.58 8.09 -12.24
C LEU A 45 -5.15 6.66 -12.51
N ILE A 46 -5.44 5.78 -11.56
CA ILE A 46 -5.51 4.34 -11.80
C ILE A 46 -7.00 4.03 -11.85
N GLY A 47 -7.52 3.77 -13.04
CA GLY A 47 -8.95 3.67 -13.30
C GLY A 47 -9.63 2.57 -12.50
N PHE A 48 -10.92 2.72 -12.29
CA PHE A 48 -11.75 1.78 -11.57
C PHE A 48 -11.74 0.41 -12.26
N HIS A 49 -11.25 -0.62 -11.56
CA HIS A 49 -11.13 -1.97 -12.11
C HIS A 49 -11.13 -3.00 -10.98
N LYS A 50 -11.31 -4.26 -11.36
CA LYS A 50 -11.34 -5.37 -10.43
C LYS A 50 -9.94 -5.93 -10.19
N ALA A 51 -9.58 -6.13 -8.94
CA ALA A 51 -8.30 -6.74 -8.58
C ALA A 51 -8.29 -8.21 -9.02
N VAL A 52 -7.26 -8.62 -9.78
CA VAL A 52 -7.14 -9.99 -10.27
C VAL A 52 -6.64 -10.95 -9.18
N GLY A 53 -6.06 -10.41 -8.13
CA GLY A 53 -5.59 -11.14 -6.96
C GLY A 53 -5.39 -10.18 -5.81
N PRO A 54 -4.97 -10.66 -4.65
CA PRO A 54 -4.62 -9.78 -3.53
C PRO A 54 -3.58 -8.75 -3.95
N GLN A 55 -3.78 -7.50 -3.56
CA GLN A 55 -2.94 -6.38 -3.97
C GLN A 55 -2.70 -5.44 -2.79
N LEU A 56 -1.46 -5.02 -2.64
CA LEU A 56 -1.05 -4.09 -1.59
C LEU A 56 -0.40 -2.87 -2.23
N LEU A 57 -0.87 -1.68 -1.87
CA LEU A 57 -0.35 -0.42 -2.37
C LEU A 57 0.33 0.32 -1.21
N LEU A 58 1.61 0.63 -1.37
CA LEU A 58 2.41 1.30 -0.34
C LEU A 58 2.69 2.73 -0.79
N ILE A 59 2.15 3.70 -0.07
CA ILE A 59 2.31 5.10 -0.45
C ILE A 59 3.67 5.61 0.05
N LEU A 60 4.53 6.03 -0.87
CA LEU A 60 5.88 6.51 -0.56
C LEU A 60 5.96 8.03 -0.56
N ASN A 61 5.25 8.69 -1.47
CA ASN A 61 5.33 10.12 -1.64
C ASN A 61 4.03 10.65 -2.24
N GLY A 62 3.68 11.88 -1.90
CA GLY A 62 2.46 12.51 -2.39
C GLY A 62 1.23 12.07 -1.63
N GLU A 63 0.07 12.43 -2.14
CA GLU A 63 -1.22 12.13 -1.53
C GLU A 63 -2.20 11.68 -2.60
N GLY A 64 -3.17 10.88 -2.20
CA GLY A 64 -4.20 10.44 -3.11
C GLY A 64 -5.50 10.08 -2.42
N LEU A 65 -6.43 9.63 -3.23
CA LEU A 65 -7.74 9.15 -2.79
C LEU A 65 -7.98 7.77 -3.37
N VAL A 66 -8.45 6.86 -2.54
CA VAL A 66 -8.79 5.50 -2.96
C VAL A 66 -10.27 5.24 -2.71
N SER A 67 -10.88 4.42 -3.56
CA SER A 67 -12.30 4.09 -3.47
C SER A 67 -12.56 2.68 -3.99
N ILE A 68 -13.61 2.04 -3.45
CA ILE A 68 -14.09 0.74 -3.93
C ILE A 68 -15.43 0.85 -4.65
N ASN A 69 -16.03 2.03 -4.70
CA ASN A 69 -17.37 2.20 -5.26
C ASN A 69 -17.55 3.50 -6.06
N GLN A 70 -16.49 4.32 -6.17
CA GLN A 70 -16.54 5.63 -6.83
C GLN A 70 -17.51 6.63 -6.20
N GLU A 71 -17.94 6.37 -4.97
CA GLU A 71 -18.82 7.26 -4.22
C GLU A 71 -18.12 7.78 -2.96
N GLU A 72 -17.50 6.89 -2.20
CA GLU A 72 -16.74 7.26 -1.02
C GLU A 72 -15.25 7.14 -1.31
N TYR A 73 -14.50 8.17 -0.97
CA TYR A 73 -13.06 8.25 -1.17
C TYR A 73 -12.35 8.44 0.16
N TYR A 74 -11.24 7.74 0.32
CA TYR A 74 -10.44 7.80 1.53
C TYR A 74 -9.06 8.34 1.18
N LYS A 75 -8.61 9.33 1.97
CA LYS A 75 -7.31 9.95 1.76
C LYS A 75 -6.19 8.98 2.15
N VAL A 76 -5.16 8.91 1.31
CA VAL A 76 -3.93 8.18 1.59
C VAL A 76 -2.73 9.09 1.47
N GLN A 77 -1.70 8.82 2.27
CA GLN A 77 -0.50 9.63 2.37
C GLN A 77 0.70 8.74 2.69
N PRO A 78 1.94 9.26 2.63
CA PRO A 78 3.13 8.44 2.88
C PRO A 78 3.05 7.69 4.21
N GLY A 79 3.39 6.41 4.17
CA GLY A 79 3.29 5.51 5.32
C GLY A 79 2.00 4.69 5.35
N ASP A 80 1.01 5.05 4.53
CA ASP A 80 -0.22 4.28 4.43
C ASP A 80 -0.05 3.11 3.47
N ALA A 81 -0.59 1.95 3.85
CA ALA A 81 -0.69 0.78 3.00
C ALA A 81 -2.16 0.44 2.79
N VAL A 82 -2.55 0.24 1.54
CA VAL A 82 -3.94 -0.11 1.19
C VAL A 82 -3.96 -1.52 0.64
N PHE A 83 -4.83 -2.35 1.20
CA PHE A 83 -4.97 -3.73 0.78
C PHE A 83 -6.34 -3.99 0.14
N TRP A 84 -6.32 -4.62 -1.03
CA TRP A 84 -7.52 -5.09 -1.71
C TRP A 84 -7.44 -6.60 -1.87
N GLU A 85 -8.56 -7.26 -1.62
CA GLU A 85 -8.68 -8.70 -1.84
C GLU A 85 -9.00 -8.98 -3.31
N LYS A 86 -8.77 -10.21 -3.73
CA LYS A 86 -9.13 -10.65 -5.08
C LYS A 86 -10.59 -10.33 -5.37
N ASN A 87 -10.85 -9.83 -6.58
CA ASN A 87 -12.16 -9.45 -7.09
C ASN A 87 -12.75 -8.16 -6.52
N GLU A 88 -12.05 -7.50 -5.63
CA GLU A 88 -12.49 -6.21 -5.12
C GLU A 88 -12.23 -5.11 -6.15
N TRP A 89 -13.26 -4.32 -6.46
CA TRP A 89 -13.12 -3.19 -7.38
C TRP A 89 -12.49 -2.01 -6.65
N HIS A 90 -11.62 -1.29 -7.35
CA HIS A 90 -10.94 -0.16 -6.71
C HIS A 90 -10.45 0.87 -7.73
N GLU A 91 -10.24 2.08 -7.24
CA GLU A 91 -9.73 3.21 -8.00
C GLU A 91 -8.77 3.99 -7.12
N THR A 92 -7.71 4.52 -7.72
CA THR A 92 -6.78 5.41 -7.03
C THR A 92 -6.58 6.65 -7.88
N LYS A 93 -6.67 7.82 -7.28
CA LYS A 93 -6.42 9.07 -7.99
C LYS A 93 -5.62 10.04 -7.12
N SER A 94 -4.94 10.97 -7.77
CA SER A 94 -4.14 11.98 -7.08
C SER A 94 -4.24 13.31 -7.81
N GLU A 95 -4.53 14.36 -7.08
CA GLU A 95 -4.59 15.72 -7.65
C GLU A 95 -3.19 16.23 -7.99
N ASN A 96 -2.23 16.08 -7.07
CA ASN A 96 -0.90 16.68 -7.19
C ASN A 96 0.22 15.68 -7.47
N GLY A 97 -0.12 14.41 -7.60
CA GLY A 97 0.87 13.37 -7.85
C GLY A 97 1.11 12.46 -6.65
N LEU A 98 1.52 11.23 -6.94
CA LEU A 98 1.70 10.21 -5.93
C LEU A 98 2.68 9.17 -6.45
N THR A 99 3.57 8.70 -5.59
CA THR A 99 4.46 7.57 -5.88
C THR A 99 4.16 6.45 -4.89
N ALA A 100 4.00 5.24 -5.42
CA ALA A 100 3.63 4.09 -4.59
C ALA A 100 4.28 2.82 -5.14
N ILE A 101 4.53 1.86 -4.24
CA ILE A 101 4.91 0.51 -4.62
C ILE A 101 3.65 -0.34 -4.59
N VAL A 102 3.42 -1.11 -5.64
CA VAL A 102 2.32 -2.09 -5.68
C VAL A 102 2.90 -3.49 -5.65
N ILE A 103 2.32 -4.33 -4.79
CA ILE A 103 2.70 -5.73 -4.64
C ILE A 103 1.47 -6.58 -4.89
N GLU A 104 1.59 -7.54 -5.81
CA GLU A 104 0.54 -8.50 -6.13
C GLU A 104 1.06 -9.91 -5.93
N SER A 105 0.27 -10.75 -5.28
CA SER A 105 0.60 -12.17 -5.06
C SER A 105 -0.69 -12.92 -4.77
N GLU A 106 -0.69 -14.22 -5.04
CA GLU A 106 -1.81 -15.09 -4.66
C GLU A 106 -2.11 -15.05 -3.16
N GLU A 107 -1.08 -14.74 -2.37
CA GLU A 107 -1.18 -14.77 -0.92
C GLU A 107 -0.41 -13.59 -0.33
N LEU A 108 -1.18 -12.67 0.26
CA LEU A 108 -0.63 -11.52 0.99
C LEU A 108 -1.30 -11.48 2.36
N ASN A 109 -0.48 -11.26 3.38
CA ASN A 109 -0.95 -11.20 4.76
C ASN A 109 -0.40 -9.94 5.44
N PRO A 110 -0.92 -8.77 5.07
CA PRO A 110 -0.39 -7.51 5.61
C PRO A 110 -0.59 -7.36 7.11
N SER A 111 -1.64 -7.94 7.68
CA SER A 111 -1.91 -7.85 9.11
C SER A 111 -0.91 -8.63 9.97
N ALA A 112 -0.08 -9.49 9.36
CA ALA A 112 0.94 -10.23 10.12
C ALA A 112 2.03 -9.32 10.66
N PHE A 113 2.29 -8.20 10.00
CA PHE A 113 3.41 -7.32 10.35
C PHE A 113 3.00 -5.87 10.59
N MET A 114 2.00 -5.37 9.88
CA MET A 114 1.63 -3.96 9.96
C MET A 114 0.40 -3.76 10.84
N PRO A 115 0.41 -2.70 11.68
CA PRO A 115 -0.78 -2.36 12.44
C PRO A 115 -1.88 -1.85 11.51
N SER A 116 -3.11 -2.19 11.86
CA SER A 116 -4.27 -1.68 11.16
C SER A 116 -4.41 -0.18 11.42
N LYS A 117 -4.76 0.56 10.40
CA LYS A 117 -5.05 1.98 10.50
C LYS A 117 -6.57 2.14 10.56
N THR A 118 -7.04 2.74 11.65
CA THR A 118 -8.47 2.96 11.87
C THR A 118 -8.85 4.42 11.67
#